data_110934b8bbba0244eb155b1435afdb29
#
_entry.id   110934b8bbba0244eb155b1435afdb29
#
_cell.length_a   1.000
_cell.length_b   1.000
_cell.length_c   1.000
_cell.angle_alpha   90.00
_cell.angle_beta   90.00
_cell.angle_gamma   90.00
#
_symmetry.space_group_name_H-M   'P 1'
#
loop_
_entity.id
_entity.type
_entity.pdbx_description
1 polymer ?
#
loop_
_entity_poly.entity_id
_entity_poly.type
_entity_poly.pdbx_seq_one_letter_code
_entity_poly.pdbx_strand_id
1 'polypeptide(L)'
;MSKPRIHLIATGGTIAGVSASATDTTAYRAGSLTAQALLDTVPPLAELAELSVEQLYNLDSKDMSPQHWLGLARVARAALERDEVDGVVITHGTDTLEESAFFLDLVLPPGKPVVFTCAMRPSSALSADGPMNLYGAVAVACSAEAAELGVLVVSNDRIHTAREATKAHPQALDAFVSPDTGPLGWARPPTFLHRPVRGAARAIELDAIDALPQVEILTVAAGSSPRLLNACIGTGARGIILALPGNSSLPQSWEAALAAARAAGCSVLVASRTGADPLALTPLKARVRLITTLLDEE
;
A
#
# COMPACT_ATOMS: atom_id res chain seq x y z
N MET A 1 -28.68 7.59 15.46
CA MET A 1 -28.16 6.70 14.42
C MET A 1 -27.23 5.69 15.10
N SER A 2 -27.23 4.44 14.67
CA SER A 2 -26.23 3.45 15.13
C SER A 2 -24.83 3.89 14.72
N LYS A 3 -23.81 3.53 15.50
CA LYS A 3 -22.43 3.80 15.12
C LYS A 3 -22.06 2.96 13.90
N PRO A 4 -21.18 3.44 13.00
CA PRO A 4 -20.57 2.61 11.97
C PRO A 4 -19.81 1.42 12.57
N ARG A 5 -19.82 0.28 11.88
CA ARG A 5 -19.15 -0.96 12.29
C ARG A 5 -17.89 -1.12 11.43
N ILE A 6 -16.75 -0.92 12.05
CA ILE A 6 -15.46 -0.95 11.35
C ILE A 6 -14.68 -2.20 11.75
N HIS A 7 -14.22 -2.94 10.74
CA HIS A 7 -13.36 -4.10 10.92
C HIS A 7 -11.90 -3.73 10.77
N LEU A 8 -11.11 -3.96 11.82
CA LEU A 8 -9.67 -3.68 11.82
C LEU A 8 -8.90 -4.96 11.53
N ILE A 9 -8.08 -4.92 10.47
CA ILE A 9 -7.14 -5.99 10.10
C ILE A 9 -5.73 -5.53 10.44
N ALA A 10 -5.06 -6.22 11.35
CA ALA A 10 -3.71 -5.89 11.76
C ALA A 10 -2.67 -6.77 11.05
N THR A 11 -1.65 -6.16 10.44
CA THR A 11 -0.57 -6.87 9.76
C THR A 11 0.80 -6.71 10.45
N GLY A 12 0.87 -5.97 11.56
CA GLY A 12 2.12 -5.70 12.28
C GLY A 12 2.65 -4.29 11.99
N GLY A 13 3.95 -4.18 11.71
CA GLY A 13 4.63 -2.92 11.45
C GLY A 13 5.00 -2.12 12.69
N THR A 14 5.53 -0.92 12.47
CA THR A 14 5.99 0.02 13.51
C THR A 14 4.87 0.47 14.45
N ILE A 15 3.64 0.62 13.94
CA ILE A 15 2.48 1.03 14.74
C ILE A 15 2.21 0.08 15.92
N ALA A 16 2.50 -1.21 15.73
CA ALA A 16 2.47 -2.25 16.76
C ALA A 16 3.86 -2.57 17.32
N GLY A 17 4.87 -1.74 17.05
CA GLY A 17 6.24 -1.93 17.46
C GLY A 17 6.51 -1.45 18.87
N VAL A 18 7.45 -2.11 19.57
CA VAL A 18 7.90 -1.76 20.92
C VAL A 18 9.42 -1.64 20.93
N SER A 19 9.93 -0.53 21.45
CA SER A 19 11.34 -0.27 21.73
C SER A 19 11.65 -0.45 23.20
N ALA A 20 12.89 -0.78 23.52
CA ALA A 20 13.39 -0.83 24.89
C ALA A 20 13.52 0.56 25.54
N SER A 21 13.63 1.62 24.75
CA SER A 21 13.71 3.02 25.18
C SER A 21 12.68 3.88 24.49
N ALA A 22 11.98 4.73 25.23
CA ALA A 22 11.01 5.66 24.67
C ALA A 22 11.63 6.74 23.76
N THR A 23 12.93 6.93 23.82
CA THR A 23 13.68 7.87 22.95
C THR A 23 14.28 7.20 21.72
N ASP A 24 14.27 5.87 21.65
CA ASP A 24 14.76 5.14 20.49
C ASP A 24 13.60 4.83 19.53
N THR A 25 13.64 5.47 18.38
CA THR A 25 12.63 5.34 17.32
C THR A 25 13.10 4.46 16.16
N THR A 26 14.30 3.90 16.22
CA THR A 26 14.93 3.14 15.15
C THR A 26 15.20 1.68 15.50
N ALA A 27 15.61 1.39 16.74
CA ALA A 27 15.83 0.03 17.22
C ALA A 27 14.61 -0.45 18.01
N TYR A 28 13.62 -1.00 17.32
CA TYR A 28 12.40 -1.55 17.91
C TYR A 28 12.05 -2.90 17.26
N ARG A 29 11.22 -3.66 17.95
CA ARG A 29 10.64 -4.90 17.41
C ARG A 29 9.27 -4.58 16.83
N ALA A 30 9.13 -4.68 15.51
CA ALA A 30 7.86 -4.52 14.81
C ALA A 30 6.85 -5.61 15.22
N GLY A 31 5.55 -5.33 15.11
CA GLY A 31 4.50 -6.32 15.35
C GLY A 31 4.45 -6.91 16.77
N SER A 32 4.93 -6.19 17.78
CA SER A 32 4.98 -6.69 19.15
C SER A 32 3.63 -6.63 19.88
N LEU A 33 2.77 -5.67 19.54
CA LEU A 33 1.42 -5.55 20.07
C LEU A 33 0.43 -6.34 19.23
N THR A 34 -0.54 -6.95 19.91
CA THR A 34 -1.71 -7.53 19.23
C THR A 34 -2.65 -6.44 18.72
N ALA A 35 -3.52 -6.79 17.79
CA ALA A 35 -4.56 -5.88 17.28
C ALA A 35 -5.42 -5.30 18.42
N GLN A 36 -5.83 -6.14 19.38
CA GLN A 36 -6.60 -5.68 20.53
C GLN A 36 -5.80 -4.71 21.41
N ALA A 37 -4.55 -5.05 21.74
CA ALA A 37 -3.69 -4.17 22.54
C ALA A 37 -3.48 -2.80 21.84
N LEU A 38 -3.41 -2.77 20.51
CA LEU A 38 -3.33 -1.53 19.76
C LEU A 38 -4.60 -0.69 19.89
N LEU A 39 -5.80 -1.29 19.81
CA LEU A 39 -7.08 -0.59 20.03
C LEU A 39 -7.16 -0.03 21.45
N ASP A 40 -6.72 -0.79 22.45
CA ASP A 40 -6.76 -0.39 23.86
C ASP A 40 -5.90 0.87 24.14
N THR A 41 -4.94 1.19 23.25
CA THR A 41 -4.16 2.44 23.35
C THR A 41 -4.95 3.68 22.94
N VAL A 42 -6.14 3.52 22.31
CA VAL A 42 -6.94 4.64 21.75
C VAL A 42 -8.41 4.52 22.20
N PRO A 43 -8.73 4.66 23.49
CA PRO A 43 -10.10 4.53 24.00
C PRO A 43 -11.17 5.37 23.27
N PRO A 44 -10.85 6.60 22.77
CA PRO A 44 -11.83 7.40 22.03
C PRO A 44 -12.36 6.78 20.73
N LEU A 45 -11.74 5.73 20.20
CA LEU A 45 -12.26 4.98 19.05
C LEU A 45 -13.67 4.44 19.30
N ALA A 46 -13.96 4.04 20.54
CA ALA A 46 -15.28 3.57 20.92
C ALA A 46 -16.39 4.63 20.76
N GLU A 47 -16.04 5.91 20.70
CA GLU A 47 -17.00 7.00 20.43
C GLU A 47 -17.34 7.11 18.94
N LEU A 48 -16.38 6.73 18.06
CA LEU A 48 -16.54 6.82 16.60
C LEU A 48 -17.30 5.63 16.01
N ALA A 49 -16.95 4.40 16.43
CA ALA A 49 -17.38 3.18 15.77
C ALA A 49 -17.54 2.01 16.73
N GLU A 50 -18.31 1.00 16.31
CA GLU A 50 -18.23 -0.35 16.84
C GLU A 50 -17.10 -1.08 16.11
N LEU A 51 -16.11 -1.57 16.87
CA LEU A 51 -14.90 -2.15 16.30
C LEU A 51 -14.86 -3.66 16.46
N SER A 52 -14.56 -4.36 15.39
CA SER A 52 -14.12 -5.76 15.40
C SER A 52 -12.70 -5.85 14.91
N VAL A 53 -11.92 -6.83 15.39
CA VAL A 53 -10.49 -6.92 15.08
C VAL A 53 -10.10 -8.30 14.60
N GLU A 54 -9.14 -8.34 13.69
CA GLU A 54 -8.48 -9.55 13.22
C GLU A 54 -6.97 -9.33 13.15
N GLN A 55 -6.19 -10.24 13.75
CA GLN A 55 -4.73 -10.27 13.63
C GLN A 55 -4.36 -11.19 12.48
N LEU A 56 -4.14 -10.64 11.30
CA LEU A 56 -3.78 -11.43 10.12
C LEU A 56 -2.29 -11.77 10.10
N TYR A 57 -1.43 -10.76 10.32
CA TYR A 57 0.03 -10.93 10.35
C TYR A 57 0.65 -10.16 11.51
N ASN A 58 1.89 -10.51 11.86
CA ASN A 58 2.77 -9.77 12.77
C ASN A 58 4.13 -9.54 12.09
N LEU A 59 4.12 -8.90 10.92
CA LEU A 59 5.29 -8.72 10.08
C LEU A 59 5.89 -7.33 10.25
N ASP A 60 7.21 -7.25 10.06
CA ASP A 60 7.84 -6.04 9.59
C ASP A 60 7.57 -5.93 8.08
N SER A 61 7.11 -4.77 7.59
CA SER A 61 6.64 -4.66 6.20
C SER A 61 7.72 -4.88 5.14
N LYS A 62 9.00 -4.78 5.50
CA LYS A 62 10.10 -5.18 4.60
C LYS A 62 10.06 -6.66 4.22
N ASP A 63 9.40 -7.48 5.04
CA ASP A 63 9.25 -8.92 4.82
C ASP A 63 7.91 -9.28 4.13
N MET A 64 7.12 -8.27 3.73
CA MET A 64 5.93 -8.48 2.91
C MET A 64 6.30 -9.10 1.56
N SER A 65 5.46 -10.02 1.13
CA SER A 65 5.60 -10.71 -0.16
C SER A 65 4.29 -10.66 -0.95
N PRO A 66 4.30 -10.99 -2.24
CA PRO A 66 3.08 -11.11 -3.04
C PRO A 66 2.04 -12.07 -2.43
N GLN A 67 2.48 -13.14 -1.75
CA GLN A 67 1.58 -14.07 -1.05
C GLN A 67 0.86 -13.39 0.13
N HIS A 68 1.56 -12.52 0.87
CA HIS A 68 0.94 -11.75 1.94
C HIS A 68 -0.09 -10.74 1.39
N TRP A 69 0.17 -10.13 0.22
CA TRP A 69 -0.81 -9.26 -0.44
C TRP A 69 -2.08 -10.02 -0.81
N LEU A 70 -1.93 -11.22 -1.39
CA LEU A 70 -3.05 -12.06 -1.78
C LEU A 70 -3.89 -12.47 -0.56
N GLY A 71 -3.23 -12.91 0.52
CA GLY A 71 -3.91 -13.23 1.78
C GLY A 71 -4.66 -12.04 2.38
N LEU A 72 -4.01 -10.86 2.41
CA LEU A 72 -4.62 -9.62 2.91
C LEU A 72 -5.83 -9.20 2.05
N ALA A 73 -5.74 -9.31 0.72
CA ALA A 73 -6.84 -8.98 -0.17
C ALA A 73 -8.04 -9.90 0.01
N ARG A 74 -7.81 -11.22 0.20
CA ARG A 74 -8.88 -12.20 0.48
C ARG A 74 -9.62 -11.87 1.78
N VAL A 75 -8.87 -11.62 2.86
CA VAL A 75 -9.45 -11.28 4.17
C VAL A 75 -10.19 -9.95 4.11
N ALA A 76 -9.61 -8.93 3.46
CA ALA A 76 -10.26 -7.64 3.31
C ALA A 76 -11.55 -7.76 2.47
N ARG A 77 -11.55 -8.53 1.36
CA ARG A 77 -12.73 -8.78 0.55
C ARG A 77 -13.82 -9.49 1.35
N ALA A 78 -13.48 -10.57 2.05
CA ALA A 78 -14.42 -11.30 2.89
C ALA A 78 -15.04 -10.41 3.98
N ALA A 79 -14.25 -9.48 4.57
CA ALA A 79 -14.77 -8.51 5.53
C ALA A 79 -15.74 -7.52 4.88
N LEU A 80 -15.45 -7.04 3.66
CA LEU A 80 -16.31 -6.09 2.92
C LEU A 80 -17.64 -6.73 2.48
N GLU A 81 -17.68 -8.03 2.25
CA GLU A 81 -18.89 -8.80 1.87
C GLU A 81 -19.86 -8.98 3.05
N ARG A 82 -19.42 -8.78 4.30
CA ARG A 82 -20.26 -8.93 5.49
C ARG A 82 -21.20 -7.76 5.65
N ASP A 83 -22.49 -8.02 5.86
CA ASP A 83 -23.51 -6.99 6.07
C ASP A 83 -23.30 -6.18 7.37
N GLU A 84 -22.66 -6.79 8.36
CA GLU A 84 -22.35 -6.16 9.64
C GLU A 84 -21.05 -5.34 9.63
N VAL A 85 -20.37 -5.17 8.50
CA VAL A 85 -19.18 -4.35 8.33
C VAL A 85 -19.49 -3.17 7.42
N ASP A 86 -19.27 -1.96 7.87
CA ASP A 86 -19.51 -0.73 7.13
C ASP A 86 -18.21 -0.17 6.52
N GLY A 87 -17.04 -0.60 6.99
CA GLY A 87 -15.73 -0.24 6.45
C GLY A 87 -14.60 -1.06 7.05
N VAL A 88 -13.44 -1.03 6.42
CA VAL A 88 -12.23 -1.76 6.83
C VAL A 88 -11.09 -0.78 7.09
N VAL A 89 -10.39 -0.96 8.22
CA VAL A 89 -9.13 -0.28 8.52
C VAL A 89 -8.02 -1.32 8.58
N ILE A 90 -6.89 -1.04 7.93
CA ILE A 90 -5.74 -1.95 7.88
C ILE A 90 -4.53 -1.24 8.50
N THR A 91 -3.97 -1.81 9.59
CA THR A 91 -2.69 -1.32 10.12
C THR A 91 -1.54 -2.05 9.45
N HIS A 92 -0.52 -1.30 9.01
CA HIS A 92 0.57 -1.82 8.20
C HIS A 92 1.90 -1.15 8.55
N GLY A 93 3.02 -1.81 8.27
CA GLY A 93 4.33 -1.18 8.36
C GLY A 93 4.59 -0.23 7.18
N THR A 94 5.39 0.80 7.40
CA THR A 94 5.53 1.93 6.46
C THR A 94 6.33 1.63 5.20
N ASP A 95 7.24 0.64 5.22
CA ASP A 95 8.23 0.44 4.15
C ASP A 95 7.62 -0.03 2.83
N THR A 96 6.58 -0.87 2.89
CA THR A 96 5.90 -1.40 1.70
C THR A 96 4.40 -1.12 1.69
N LEU A 97 3.93 -0.21 2.55
CA LEU A 97 2.51 0.17 2.62
C LEU A 97 1.98 0.62 1.27
N GLU A 98 2.72 1.45 0.55
CA GLU A 98 2.30 2.00 -0.75
C GLU A 98 2.05 0.92 -1.81
N GLU A 99 2.80 -0.19 -1.75
CA GLU A 99 2.61 -1.33 -2.65
C GLU A 99 1.37 -2.14 -2.25
N SER A 100 1.27 -2.51 -0.96
CA SER A 100 0.15 -3.27 -0.42
C SER A 100 -1.19 -2.54 -0.59
N ALA A 101 -1.23 -1.24 -0.29
CA ALA A 101 -2.43 -0.43 -0.45
C ALA A 101 -2.86 -0.32 -1.92
N PHE A 102 -1.89 -0.12 -2.83
CA PHE A 102 -2.20 -0.03 -4.25
C PHE A 102 -2.61 -1.39 -4.84
N PHE A 103 -2.05 -2.50 -4.37
CA PHE A 103 -2.52 -3.83 -4.76
C PHE A 103 -4.00 -4.02 -4.40
N LEU A 104 -4.38 -3.71 -3.15
CA LEU A 104 -5.77 -3.81 -2.72
C LEU A 104 -6.68 -2.86 -3.51
N ASP A 105 -6.23 -1.65 -3.86
CA ASP A 105 -7.01 -0.70 -4.68
C ASP A 105 -7.33 -1.25 -6.09
N LEU A 106 -6.46 -2.10 -6.61
CA LEU A 106 -6.64 -2.72 -7.93
C LEU A 106 -7.57 -3.94 -7.92
N VAL A 107 -7.65 -4.67 -6.80
CA VAL A 107 -8.30 -5.98 -6.75
C VAL A 107 -9.57 -6.02 -5.89
N LEU A 108 -9.79 -5.03 -5.02
CA LEU A 108 -10.99 -4.97 -4.19
C LEU A 108 -12.16 -4.30 -4.92
N PRO A 109 -13.40 -4.76 -4.67
CA PRO A 109 -14.58 -4.12 -5.23
C PRO A 109 -14.74 -2.70 -4.67
N PRO A 110 -15.34 -1.76 -5.45
CA PRO A 110 -15.72 -0.45 -4.94
C PRO A 110 -16.87 -0.56 -3.92
N GLY A 111 -17.09 0.48 -3.15
CA GLY A 111 -18.22 0.59 -2.23
C GLY A 111 -17.80 0.98 -0.83
N LYS A 112 -17.67 0.04 0.09
CA LYS A 112 -17.31 0.33 1.48
C LYS A 112 -15.88 0.87 1.60
N PRO A 113 -15.61 1.83 2.52
CA PRO A 113 -14.27 2.38 2.73
C PRO A 113 -13.23 1.33 3.13
N VAL A 114 -12.04 1.41 2.54
CA VAL A 114 -10.85 0.67 2.95
C VAL A 114 -9.73 1.66 3.22
N VAL A 115 -9.23 1.70 4.45
CA VAL A 115 -8.28 2.71 4.89
C VAL A 115 -7.05 2.05 5.50
N PHE A 116 -5.89 2.24 4.90
CA PHE A 116 -4.61 1.88 5.48
C PHE A 116 -4.12 2.96 6.46
N THR A 117 -3.47 2.52 7.52
CA THR A 117 -2.75 3.41 8.42
C THR A 117 -1.48 2.75 8.95
N CYS A 118 -0.57 3.57 9.46
CA CYS A 118 0.75 3.15 9.91
C CYS A 118 1.28 4.10 10.98
N ALA A 119 2.51 3.86 11.44
CA ALA A 119 3.24 4.81 12.27
C ALA A 119 4.71 4.86 11.89
N MET A 120 5.34 6.02 12.02
CA MET A 120 6.77 6.22 11.85
C MET A 120 7.54 5.99 13.14
N ARG A 121 6.87 6.02 14.29
CA ARG A 121 7.43 5.77 15.62
C ARG A 121 6.77 4.57 16.27
N PRO A 122 7.53 3.72 17.00
CA PRO A 122 6.95 2.60 17.72
C PRO A 122 5.98 3.08 18.81
N SER A 123 5.04 2.23 19.20
CA SER A 123 3.98 2.55 20.17
C SER A 123 4.54 2.98 21.54
N SER A 124 5.74 2.51 21.90
CA SER A 124 6.43 2.87 23.14
C SER A 124 7.22 4.19 23.08
N ALA A 125 7.30 4.85 21.92
CA ALA A 125 8.08 6.07 21.78
C ALA A 125 7.41 7.28 22.45
N LEU A 126 8.23 8.23 22.93
CA LEU A 126 7.75 9.56 23.23
C LEU A 126 7.11 10.16 21.97
N SER A 127 5.91 10.69 22.06
CA SER A 127 5.18 11.22 20.90
C SER A 127 4.97 10.18 19.79
N ALA A 128 4.59 8.95 20.13
CA ALA A 128 4.15 7.96 19.15
C ALA A 128 3.01 8.52 18.30
N ASP A 129 3.12 8.38 16.97
CA ASP A 129 2.13 8.90 16.01
C ASP A 129 1.01 7.90 15.71
N GLY A 130 1.23 6.61 16.04
CA GLY A 130 0.30 5.52 15.77
C GLY A 130 -1.12 5.74 16.31
N PRO A 131 -1.30 6.12 17.59
CA PRO A 131 -2.63 6.32 18.16
C PRO A 131 -3.48 7.33 17.40
N MET A 132 -2.90 8.47 16.99
CA MET A 132 -3.61 9.51 16.27
C MET A 132 -3.84 9.14 14.82
N ASN A 133 -2.91 8.43 14.19
CA ASN A 133 -3.08 7.91 12.83
C ASN A 133 -4.20 6.86 12.79
N LEU A 134 -4.28 5.98 13.77
CA LEU A 134 -5.37 4.99 13.89
C LEU A 134 -6.73 5.66 14.10
N TYR A 135 -6.79 6.66 14.99
CA TYR A 135 -8.02 7.44 15.22
C TYR A 135 -8.49 8.11 13.92
N GLY A 136 -7.57 8.77 13.21
CA GLY A 136 -7.86 9.41 11.93
C GLY A 136 -8.33 8.42 10.85
N ALA A 137 -7.71 7.24 10.79
CA ALA A 137 -8.09 6.19 9.84
C ALA A 137 -9.50 5.66 10.09
N VAL A 138 -9.86 5.42 11.36
CA VAL A 138 -11.23 5.00 11.75
C VAL A 138 -12.23 6.12 11.45
N ALA A 139 -11.89 7.38 11.76
CA ALA A 139 -12.77 8.52 11.45
C ALA A 139 -13.04 8.62 9.94
N VAL A 140 -12.01 8.44 9.10
CA VAL A 140 -12.15 8.42 7.64
C VAL A 140 -12.98 7.22 7.18
N ALA A 141 -12.78 6.04 7.74
CA ALA A 141 -13.57 4.86 7.41
C ALA A 141 -15.05 4.99 7.80
N CYS A 142 -15.37 5.81 8.81
CA CYS A 142 -16.74 6.14 9.20
C CYS A 142 -17.40 7.20 8.31
N SER A 143 -16.64 7.89 7.44
CA SER A 143 -17.18 8.93 6.58
C SER A 143 -17.85 8.33 5.35
N ALA A 144 -19.11 8.72 5.10
CA ALA A 144 -19.82 8.32 3.88
C ALA A 144 -19.12 8.83 2.60
N GLU A 145 -18.40 9.94 2.69
CA GLU A 145 -17.66 10.51 1.56
C GLU A 145 -16.45 9.63 1.14
N ALA A 146 -15.93 8.80 2.06
CA ALA A 146 -14.84 7.87 1.76
C ALA A 146 -15.28 6.68 0.90
N ALA A 147 -16.57 6.40 0.86
CA ALA A 147 -17.12 5.34 0.02
C ALA A 147 -16.78 5.61 -1.47
N GLU A 148 -16.45 4.57 -2.19
CA GLU A 148 -16.11 4.63 -3.63
C GLU A 148 -14.84 5.43 -3.99
N LEU A 149 -14.10 5.99 -3.02
CA LEU A 149 -12.83 6.68 -3.30
C LEU A 149 -11.66 5.73 -3.50
N GLY A 150 -11.88 4.42 -3.36
CA GLY A 150 -10.85 3.38 -3.42
C GLY A 150 -10.17 3.18 -2.09
N VAL A 151 -9.02 2.53 -2.14
CA VAL A 151 -8.21 2.34 -0.95
C VAL A 151 -7.50 3.64 -0.61
N LEU A 152 -7.67 4.06 0.65
CA LEU A 152 -7.09 5.28 1.19
C LEU A 152 -5.92 4.96 2.13
N VAL A 153 -5.02 5.92 2.29
CA VAL A 153 -3.92 5.87 3.25
C VAL A 153 -4.02 7.09 4.16
N VAL A 154 -4.09 6.86 5.47
CA VAL A 154 -4.15 7.92 6.48
C VAL A 154 -2.88 7.88 7.31
N SER A 155 -2.12 8.97 7.29
CA SER A 155 -0.92 9.18 8.08
C SER A 155 -0.70 10.67 8.32
N ASN A 156 -0.27 11.04 9.53
CA ASN A 156 0.05 12.42 9.88
C ASN A 156 -1.06 13.42 9.49
N ASP A 157 -2.30 13.11 9.87
CA ASP A 157 -3.52 13.88 9.60
C ASP A 157 -3.93 14.05 8.13
N ARG A 158 -3.24 13.43 7.21
CA ARG A 158 -3.53 13.53 5.78
C ARG A 158 -4.19 12.26 5.25
N ILE A 159 -5.08 12.45 4.29
CA ILE A 159 -5.68 11.37 3.52
C ILE A 159 -5.00 11.37 2.15
N HIS A 160 -4.50 10.21 1.74
CA HIS A 160 -3.96 9.98 0.41
C HIS A 160 -4.73 8.86 -0.28
N THR A 161 -4.78 8.84 -1.60
CA THR A 161 -5.19 7.63 -2.32
C THR A 161 -4.05 6.61 -2.34
N ALA A 162 -4.37 5.33 -2.37
CA ALA A 162 -3.35 4.29 -2.50
C ALA A 162 -2.50 4.45 -3.77
N ARG A 163 -3.11 4.96 -4.84
CA ARG A 163 -2.41 5.25 -6.09
C ARG A 163 -1.31 6.30 -5.91
N GLU A 164 -1.56 7.35 -5.13
CA GLU A 164 -0.68 8.53 -5.04
C GLU A 164 0.24 8.49 -3.81
N ALA A 165 -0.15 7.78 -2.75
CA ALA A 165 0.65 7.68 -1.53
C ALA A 165 2.04 7.11 -1.82
N THR A 166 3.08 7.82 -1.44
CA THR A 166 4.48 7.40 -1.60
C THR A 166 5.28 7.74 -0.35
N LYS A 167 6.08 6.79 0.16
CA LYS A 167 6.99 7.03 1.28
C LYS A 167 8.21 7.79 0.78
N ALA A 168 8.24 9.11 1.01
CA ALA A 168 9.29 10.01 0.54
C ALA A 168 10.42 10.24 1.56
N HIS A 169 10.26 9.80 2.82
CA HIS A 169 11.26 9.98 3.86
C HIS A 169 11.36 8.77 4.78
N PRO A 170 12.57 8.35 5.18
CA PRO A 170 12.75 7.15 6.00
C PRO A 170 12.29 7.29 7.46
N GLN A 171 12.23 8.51 8.03
CA GLN A 171 12.01 8.73 9.47
C GLN A 171 11.02 9.85 9.81
N ALA A 172 10.74 10.80 8.91
CA ALA A 172 9.84 11.92 9.19
C ALA A 172 8.41 11.44 9.42
N LEU A 173 7.66 12.15 10.29
CA LEU A 173 6.25 11.81 10.53
C LEU A 173 5.38 12.04 9.29
N ASP A 174 5.72 13.05 8.49
CA ASP A 174 5.12 13.38 7.21
C ASP A 174 5.76 12.60 6.04
N ALA A 175 6.22 11.38 6.31
CA ALA A 175 6.92 10.54 5.33
C ALA A 175 6.08 10.20 4.10
N PHE A 176 4.76 10.10 4.25
CA PHE A 176 3.86 9.84 3.13
C PHE A 176 3.41 11.14 2.47
N VAL A 177 3.60 11.17 1.15
CA VAL A 177 3.22 12.29 0.29
C VAL A 177 2.46 11.79 -0.94
N SER A 178 1.75 12.68 -1.60
CA SER A 178 1.23 12.51 -2.97
C SER A 178 1.89 13.57 -3.84
N PRO A 179 3.03 13.28 -4.47
CA PRO A 179 3.90 14.31 -5.06
C PRO A 179 3.23 15.18 -6.12
N ASP A 180 2.38 14.56 -6.95
CA ASP A 180 1.82 15.24 -8.12
C ASP A 180 0.42 15.86 -7.85
N THR A 181 -0.35 15.27 -6.92
CA THR A 181 -1.76 15.66 -6.69
C THR A 181 -1.96 16.39 -5.35
N GLY A 182 -1.00 16.31 -4.44
CA GLY A 182 -1.22 16.67 -3.04
C GLY A 182 -2.09 15.64 -2.30
N PRO A 183 -2.34 15.81 -1.00
CA PRO A 183 -3.21 14.95 -0.24
C PRO A 183 -4.66 15.06 -0.73
N LEU A 184 -5.38 13.95 -0.69
CA LEU A 184 -6.82 13.91 -1.02
C LEU A 184 -7.64 14.73 -0.03
N GLY A 185 -7.16 14.86 1.21
CA GLY A 185 -7.87 15.60 2.26
C GLY A 185 -7.19 15.51 3.63
N TRP A 186 -7.97 15.83 4.66
CA TRP A 186 -7.58 15.84 6.06
C TRP A 186 -8.40 14.80 6.85
N ALA A 187 -7.74 14.08 7.74
CA ALA A 187 -8.37 12.97 8.47
C ALA A 187 -9.22 13.41 9.68
N ARG A 188 -9.04 14.64 10.19
CA ARG A 188 -9.69 15.09 11.42
C ARG A 188 -10.12 16.58 11.41
N PRO A 189 -11.41 16.88 11.26
CA PRO A 189 -12.48 16.00 10.82
C PRO A 189 -12.23 15.53 9.38
N PRO A 190 -12.73 14.36 8.97
CA PRO A 190 -12.60 13.90 7.59
C PRO A 190 -13.12 14.97 6.62
N THR A 191 -12.24 15.42 5.72
CA THR A 191 -12.54 16.46 4.74
C THR A 191 -11.82 16.10 3.45
N PHE A 192 -12.55 15.99 2.35
CA PHE A 192 -12.02 15.63 1.05
C PHE A 192 -11.96 16.87 0.15
N LEU A 193 -10.78 17.18 -0.38
CA LEU A 193 -10.53 18.38 -1.17
C LEU A 193 -10.91 18.20 -2.65
N HIS A 194 -10.82 16.97 -3.15
CA HIS A 194 -11.15 16.63 -4.53
C HIS A 194 -11.56 15.16 -4.61
N ARG A 195 -12.05 14.72 -5.77
CA ARG A 195 -12.28 13.30 -6.07
C ARG A 195 -11.13 12.75 -6.91
N PRO A 196 -10.57 11.58 -6.56
CA PRO A 196 -9.49 10.98 -7.35
C PRO A 196 -10.01 10.46 -8.69
N VAL A 197 -9.14 10.54 -9.71
CA VAL A 197 -9.38 9.83 -10.97
C VAL A 197 -9.04 8.36 -10.74
N ARG A 198 -10.03 7.49 -10.82
CA ARG A 198 -9.86 6.05 -10.67
C ARG A 198 -10.04 5.34 -12.00
N GLY A 199 -9.18 4.34 -12.26
CA GLY A 199 -9.47 3.32 -13.25
C GLY A 199 -10.61 2.40 -12.77
N ALA A 200 -11.25 1.69 -13.67
CA ALA A 200 -12.20 0.65 -13.27
C ALA A 200 -11.48 -0.40 -12.41
N ALA A 201 -12.08 -0.73 -11.27
CA ALA A 201 -11.63 -1.87 -10.48
C ALA A 201 -11.80 -3.15 -11.31
N ARG A 202 -10.84 -4.04 -11.24
CA ARG A 202 -10.90 -5.31 -11.94
C ARG A 202 -11.62 -6.34 -11.09
N ALA A 203 -12.55 -7.07 -11.68
CA ALA A 203 -13.13 -8.23 -11.05
C ALA A 203 -12.14 -9.40 -11.16
N ILE A 204 -11.31 -9.57 -10.12
CA ILE A 204 -10.34 -10.66 -10.04
C ILE A 204 -10.86 -11.70 -9.04
N GLU A 205 -10.93 -12.95 -9.48
CA GLU A 205 -11.31 -14.08 -8.62
C GLU A 205 -10.13 -14.47 -7.73
N LEU A 206 -9.94 -13.72 -6.62
CA LEU A 206 -8.79 -13.88 -5.73
C LEU A 206 -8.60 -15.32 -5.21
N ASP A 207 -9.68 -16.06 -5.01
CA ASP A 207 -9.63 -17.41 -4.46
C ASP A 207 -9.12 -18.45 -5.46
N ALA A 208 -9.20 -18.15 -6.75
CA ALA A 208 -8.68 -19.00 -7.82
C ALA A 208 -7.16 -18.82 -8.06
N ILE A 209 -6.53 -17.81 -7.43
CA ILE A 209 -5.12 -17.50 -7.65
C ILE A 209 -4.27 -18.21 -6.61
N ASP A 210 -3.44 -19.16 -7.00
CA ASP A 210 -2.49 -19.83 -6.10
C ASP A 210 -1.27 -18.97 -5.80
N ALA A 211 -0.74 -18.28 -6.81
CA ALA A 211 0.44 -17.41 -6.68
C ALA A 211 0.37 -16.22 -7.64
N LEU A 212 0.92 -15.08 -7.22
CA LEU A 212 1.07 -13.91 -8.08
C LEU A 212 2.27 -14.09 -9.01
N PRO A 213 2.23 -13.58 -10.27
CA PRO A 213 3.33 -13.68 -11.21
C PRO A 213 4.55 -12.91 -10.71
N GLN A 214 5.74 -13.45 -10.97
CA GLN A 214 7.00 -12.80 -10.63
C GLN A 214 7.24 -11.60 -11.57
N VAL A 215 7.31 -10.41 -11.00
CA VAL A 215 7.63 -9.16 -11.70
C VAL A 215 8.78 -8.47 -10.97
N GLU A 216 9.84 -8.13 -11.70
CA GLU A 216 11.04 -7.50 -11.18
C GLU A 216 11.14 -6.02 -11.53
N ILE A 217 11.90 -5.25 -10.76
CA ILE A 217 12.25 -3.87 -11.08
C ILE A 217 13.73 -3.77 -11.33
N LEU A 218 14.13 -3.27 -12.50
CA LEU A 218 15.51 -2.97 -12.84
C LEU A 218 15.72 -1.46 -12.90
N THR A 219 16.52 -0.94 -11.98
CA THR A 219 16.92 0.47 -12.03
C THR A 219 18.03 0.65 -13.07
N VAL A 220 17.73 1.44 -14.10
CA VAL A 220 18.69 1.79 -15.14
C VAL A 220 19.40 3.08 -14.75
N ALA A 221 20.69 2.95 -14.40
CA ALA A 221 21.58 4.05 -14.08
C ALA A 221 22.66 4.21 -15.17
N ALA A 222 23.49 5.25 -15.08
CA ALA A 222 24.63 5.41 -15.96
C ALA A 222 25.56 4.19 -15.89
N GLY A 223 25.83 3.54 -17.00
CA GLY A 223 26.66 2.34 -17.08
C GLY A 223 25.96 1.03 -16.67
N SER A 224 24.66 1.02 -16.37
CA SER A 224 23.91 -0.22 -16.13
C SER A 224 23.95 -1.14 -17.35
N SER A 225 24.16 -2.43 -17.10
CA SER A 225 24.26 -3.43 -18.17
C SER A 225 22.89 -3.98 -18.58
N PRO A 226 22.54 -4.01 -19.88
CA PRO A 226 21.31 -4.65 -20.36
C PRO A 226 21.30 -6.18 -20.12
N ARG A 227 22.45 -6.81 -19.79
CA ARG A 227 22.51 -8.23 -19.42
C ARG A 227 21.69 -8.56 -18.16
N LEU A 228 21.40 -7.56 -17.30
CA LEU A 228 20.53 -7.73 -16.14
C LEU A 228 19.09 -8.11 -16.56
N LEU A 229 18.61 -7.61 -17.69
CA LEU A 229 17.30 -7.97 -18.22
C LEU A 229 17.24 -9.48 -18.53
N ASN A 230 18.25 -10.01 -19.20
CA ASN A 230 18.33 -11.44 -19.50
C ASN A 230 18.46 -12.31 -18.24
N ALA A 231 19.15 -11.81 -17.21
CA ALA A 231 19.25 -12.50 -15.93
C ALA A 231 17.88 -12.62 -15.25
N CYS A 232 17.08 -11.55 -15.23
CA CYS A 232 15.72 -11.59 -14.67
C CYS A 232 14.82 -12.58 -15.41
N ILE A 233 14.87 -12.62 -16.73
CA ILE A 233 14.12 -13.60 -17.53
C ILE A 233 14.55 -15.03 -17.16
N GLY A 234 15.85 -15.24 -17.00
CA GLY A 234 16.43 -16.55 -16.61
C GLY A 234 15.99 -17.03 -15.23
N THR A 235 15.50 -16.14 -14.35
CA THR A 235 14.93 -16.51 -13.03
C THR A 235 13.43 -16.80 -13.08
N GLY A 236 12.79 -16.73 -14.25
CA GLY A 236 11.35 -16.98 -14.41
C GLY A 236 10.49 -15.73 -14.29
N ALA A 237 11.07 -14.52 -14.32
CA ALA A 237 10.28 -13.29 -14.29
C ALA A 237 9.36 -13.20 -15.53
N ARG A 238 8.07 -13.09 -15.29
CA ARG A 238 7.02 -12.90 -16.32
C ARG A 238 6.90 -11.45 -16.74
N GLY A 239 7.28 -10.53 -15.85
CA GLY A 239 7.26 -9.10 -16.10
C GLY A 239 8.47 -8.39 -15.53
N ILE A 240 8.85 -7.28 -16.15
CA ILE A 240 9.97 -6.43 -15.71
C ILE A 240 9.57 -4.97 -15.86
N ILE A 241 9.82 -4.19 -14.83
CA ILE A 241 9.73 -2.74 -14.86
C ILE A 241 11.15 -2.18 -15.02
N LEU A 242 11.38 -1.43 -16.09
CA LEU A 242 12.61 -0.65 -16.23
C LEU A 242 12.40 0.73 -15.60
N ALA A 243 13.01 0.95 -14.44
CA ALA A 243 13.00 2.24 -13.76
C ALA A 243 14.04 3.16 -14.41
N LEU A 244 13.59 4.02 -15.30
CA LEU A 244 14.41 4.85 -16.18
C LEU A 244 14.60 6.28 -15.65
N PRO A 245 15.64 7.00 -16.07
CA PRO A 245 15.80 8.41 -15.75
C PRO A 245 14.86 9.30 -16.57
N GLY A 246 14.58 10.49 -16.01
CA GLY A 246 13.79 11.53 -16.70
C GLY A 246 12.43 11.02 -17.18
N ASN A 247 12.05 11.34 -18.39
CA ASN A 247 10.77 10.92 -19.02
C ASN A 247 10.77 9.46 -19.48
N SER A 248 11.37 8.56 -18.71
CA SER A 248 11.44 7.12 -19.05
C SER A 248 12.17 6.82 -20.36
N SER A 249 13.21 7.62 -20.68
CA SER A 249 14.00 7.45 -21.90
C SER A 249 14.90 6.23 -21.78
N LEU A 250 14.73 5.27 -22.69
CA LEU A 250 15.54 4.05 -22.76
C LEU A 250 16.90 4.36 -23.41
N PRO A 251 18.04 3.98 -22.78
CA PRO A 251 19.34 4.10 -23.44
C PRO A 251 19.42 3.19 -24.65
N GLN A 252 20.03 3.66 -25.75
CA GLN A 252 20.15 2.92 -27.01
C GLN A 252 20.76 1.51 -26.82
N SER A 253 21.70 1.36 -25.90
CA SER A 253 22.31 0.07 -25.59
C SER A 253 21.35 -0.99 -25.01
N TRP A 254 20.13 -0.61 -24.60
CA TRP A 254 19.12 -1.50 -24.05
C TRP A 254 18.08 -1.96 -25.07
N GLU A 255 18.00 -1.32 -26.25
CA GLU A 255 16.94 -1.58 -27.25
C GLU A 255 16.92 -3.04 -27.70
N ALA A 256 18.10 -3.60 -28.01
CA ALA A 256 18.22 -4.99 -28.45
C ALA A 256 17.80 -5.98 -27.36
N ALA A 257 18.17 -5.72 -26.10
CA ALA A 257 17.80 -6.57 -24.98
C ALA A 257 16.31 -6.49 -24.68
N LEU A 258 15.71 -5.30 -24.79
CA LEU A 258 14.27 -5.11 -24.64
C LEU A 258 13.49 -5.86 -25.73
N ALA A 259 13.92 -5.79 -26.99
CA ALA A 259 13.30 -6.52 -28.09
C ALA A 259 13.38 -8.04 -27.86
N ALA A 260 14.54 -8.55 -27.41
CA ALA A 260 14.73 -9.96 -27.09
C ALA A 260 13.84 -10.42 -25.92
N ALA A 261 13.69 -9.61 -24.86
CA ALA A 261 12.83 -9.91 -23.72
C ALA A 261 11.35 -10.05 -24.15
N ARG A 262 10.86 -9.12 -24.95
CA ARG A 262 9.50 -9.18 -25.50
C ARG A 262 9.29 -10.37 -26.42
N ALA A 263 10.25 -10.71 -27.25
CA ALA A 263 10.19 -11.89 -28.13
C ALA A 263 10.19 -13.20 -27.31
N ALA A 264 10.77 -13.21 -26.12
CA ALA A 264 10.74 -14.33 -25.17
C ALA A 264 9.43 -14.40 -24.32
N GLY A 265 8.45 -13.53 -24.60
CA GLY A 265 7.17 -13.51 -23.90
C GLY A 265 7.20 -12.80 -22.54
N CYS A 266 8.30 -12.10 -22.19
CA CYS A 266 8.36 -11.32 -20.97
C CYS A 266 7.75 -9.93 -21.18
N SER A 267 6.75 -9.56 -20.35
CA SER A 267 6.15 -8.23 -20.39
C SER A 267 7.11 -7.20 -19.80
N VAL A 268 7.58 -6.24 -20.61
CA VAL A 268 8.48 -5.17 -20.14
C VAL A 268 7.80 -3.82 -20.26
N LEU A 269 7.63 -3.16 -19.12
CA LEU A 269 7.14 -1.79 -19.00
C LEU A 269 8.25 -0.85 -18.54
N VAL A 270 8.09 0.43 -18.86
CA VAL A 270 8.99 1.49 -18.42
C VAL A 270 8.28 2.40 -17.40
N ALA A 271 9.02 2.87 -16.41
CA ALA A 271 8.54 3.85 -15.46
C ALA A 271 9.64 4.86 -15.12
N SER A 272 9.29 6.11 -14.88
CA SER A 272 10.25 7.12 -14.46
C SER A 272 10.65 6.94 -13.00
N ARG A 273 11.95 7.11 -12.70
CA ARG A 273 12.45 7.19 -11.33
C ARG A 273 12.10 8.53 -10.66
N THR A 274 11.68 9.50 -11.44
CA THR A 274 11.47 10.89 -10.98
C THR A 274 10.02 11.25 -10.74
N GLY A 275 9.05 10.37 -11.11
CA GLY A 275 7.63 10.64 -10.90
C GLY A 275 7.09 11.84 -11.68
N ALA A 276 7.66 12.17 -12.83
CA ALA A 276 7.40 13.43 -13.54
C ALA A 276 6.09 13.48 -14.36
N ASP A 277 5.27 12.44 -14.35
CA ASP A 277 3.99 12.40 -15.08
C ASP A 277 2.86 12.06 -14.11
N PRO A 278 1.90 12.97 -13.86
CA PRO A 278 0.78 12.73 -12.95
C PRO A 278 -0.10 11.52 -13.33
N LEU A 279 -0.05 11.07 -14.57
CA LEU A 279 -0.76 9.89 -15.05
C LEU A 279 0.07 8.61 -14.97
N ALA A 280 1.40 8.73 -14.81
CA ALA A 280 2.30 7.60 -14.70
C ALA A 280 2.32 7.05 -13.25
N LEU A 281 2.75 5.81 -13.14
CA LEU A 281 2.97 5.14 -11.86
C LEU A 281 4.46 5.19 -11.51
N THR A 282 4.78 5.27 -10.22
CA THR A 282 6.14 5.01 -9.74
C THR A 282 6.56 3.59 -10.14
N PRO A 283 7.86 3.28 -10.23
CA PRO A 283 8.30 1.92 -10.55
C PRO A 283 7.70 0.83 -9.64
N LEU A 284 7.54 1.11 -8.33
CA LEU A 284 6.90 0.20 -7.38
C LEU A 284 5.44 -0.07 -7.75
N LYS A 285 4.67 0.98 -8.02
CA LYS A 285 3.26 0.85 -8.40
C LYS A 285 3.06 0.29 -9.81
N ALA A 286 3.95 0.62 -10.74
CA ALA A 286 3.98 0.00 -12.07
C ALA A 286 4.19 -1.53 -11.96
N ARG A 287 5.05 -1.99 -11.04
CA ARG A 287 5.22 -3.42 -10.72
C ARG A 287 3.91 -4.04 -10.22
N VAL A 288 3.27 -3.43 -9.24
CA VAL A 288 1.99 -3.91 -8.71
C VAL A 288 0.93 -3.99 -9.81
N ARG A 289 0.83 -2.96 -10.65
CA ARG A 289 -0.10 -2.93 -11.79
C ARG A 289 0.21 -4.05 -12.80
N LEU A 290 1.48 -4.28 -13.11
CA LEU A 290 1.86 -5.33 -14.05
C LEU A 290 1.54 -6.72 -13.50
N ILE A 291 1.76 -6.95 -12.19
CA ILE A 291 1.36 -8.20 -11.52
C ILE A 291 -0.13 -8.46 -11.74
N THR A 292 -1.00 -7.47 -11.48
CA THR A 292 -2.46 -7.65 -11.66
C THR A 292 -2.86 -7.77 -13.13
N THR A 293 -2.11 -7.17 -14.05
CA THR A 293 -2.40 -7.30 -15.50
C THR A 293 -2.08 -8.70 -16.02
N LEU A 294 -0.99 -9.29 -15.54
CA LEU A 294 -0.58 -10.64 -15.97
C LEU A 294 -1.49 -11.77 -15.44
N LEU A 295 -2.33 -11.49 -14.43
CA LEU A 295 -3.35 -12.42 -13.97
C LEU A 295 -4.50 -12.60 -14.97
N ASP A 296 -4.77 -11.60 -15.80
CA ASP A 296 -5.84 -11.66 -16.81
C ASP A 296 -5.41 -12.46 -18.06
N GLU A 297 -4.12 -12.79 -18.20
CA GLU A 297 -3.55 -13.50 -19.35
C GLU A 297 -3.45 -15.03 -19.14
N GLU A 298 -3.82 -15.51 -17.94
CA GLU A 298 -3.90 -16.92 -17.56
C GLU A 298 -5.33 -17.45 -17.62
#